data_a767fc15662ae46190e6647663617f2b
#
_entry.id   a767fc15662ae46190e6647663617f2b
#
_cell.length_a   1.000
_cell.length_b   1.000
_cell.length_c   1.000
_cell.angle_alpha   90.00
_cell.angle_beta   90.00
_cell.angle_gamma   90.00
#
_symmetry.space_group_name_H-M   'P 1'
#
loop_
_entity.id
_entity.type
_entity.pdbx_description
1 polymer ?
#
loop_
_entity_poly.entity_id
_entity_poly.type
_entity_poly.pdbx_seq_one_letter_code
_entity_poly.pdbx_strand_id
1 'polypeptide(L)'
;MFRKTGFFAVVMAVLMFAAGSAQAQLAGTITDVVYPVGSTGKVDWTTNVITAVGIGAPPAQPANAAQARAMAERAAQVVAYRNLLEAVKGVRVDATTTVENFMVTSDVIKTEVSGFIQGATIMDKKYMSDGSVEVTVGMKLTGALADALLPKGATPPVPPVGASGAPGQAYTGLIVDARGLGVRPAMAPKILNEDGKEVYGSAWINRDWAVREGMVGYMKDPALAQTNPRVTDKPLMVKALKVSGDGRVDMVISNADAATLQSATQNLNMLEKCRVIVLVD
;
A
#
# COMPACT_ATOMS: atom_id res chain seq x y z
N MET A 1 -37.68 -68.66 35.34
CA MET A 1 -36.30 -69.18 35.44
C MET A 1 -35.41 -68.34 34.54
N PHE A 2 -34.32 -67.82 35.05
CA PHE A 2 -33.27 -67.00 34.42
C PHE A 2 -33.55 -65.52 34.10
N ARG A 3 -33.04 -64.69 35.04
CA ARG A 3 -32.74 -63.25 34.96
C ARG A 3 -31.58 -63.01 34.00
N LYS A 4 -31.63 -61.96 33.16
CA LYS A 4 -30.46 -61.34 32.57
C LYS A 4 -30.53 -59.85 32.80
N THR A 5 -29.62 -59.41 33.64
CA THR A 5 -29.31 -58.01 33.92
C THR A 5 -28.53 -57.41 32.76
N GLY A 6 -29.06 -56.31 32.19
CA GLY A 6 -28.40 -55.50 31.19
C GLY A 6 -27.73 -54.27 31.84
N PHE A 7 -26.43 -54.17 31.65
CA PHE A 7 -25.57 -53.11 32.13
C PHE A 7 -25.72 -51.89 31.23
N PHE A 8 -26.22 -50.77 31.76
CA PHE A 8 -26.20 -49.48 31.09
C PHE A 8 -24.87 -48.83 31.37
N ALA A 9 -24.02 -48.72 30.33
CA ALA A 9 -22.80 -47.94 30.37
C ALA A 9 -23.13 -46.49 29.92
N VAL A 10 -23.09 -45.56 30.85
CA VAL A 10 -23.20 -44.14 30.57
C VAL A 10 -21.81 -43.65 30.11
N VAL A 11 -21.68 -43.35 28.83
CA VAL A 11 -20.51 -42.68 28.28
C VAL A 11 -20.69 -41.17 28.46
N MET A 12 -20.02 -40.61 29.42
CA MET A 12 -19.95 -39.16 29.65
C MET A 12 -18.86 -38.56 28.71
N ALA A 13 -19.33 -37.94 27.60
CA ALA A 13 -18.43 -37.19 26.70
C ALA A 13 -18.09 -35.85 27.34
N VAL A 14 -16.87 -35.71 27.82
CA VAL A 14 -16.31 -34.41 28.26
C VAL A 14 -15.90 -33.64 27.02
N LEU A 15 -16.70 -32.63 26.63
CA LEU A 15 -16.34 -31.63 25.65
C LEU A 15 -15.37 -30.62 26.30
N MET A 16 -14.08 -30.80 26.06
CA MET A 16 -13.09 -29.74 26.30
C MET A 16 -13.23 -28.66 25.25
N PHE A 17 -13.82 -27.54 25.63
CA PHE A 17 -13.73 -26.29 24.88
C PHE A 17 -12.29 -25.75 25.07
N ALA A 18 -11.44 -26.00 24.08
CA ALA A 18 -10.19 -25.27 23.95
C ALA A 18 -10.52 -23.85 23.45
N ALA A 19 -10.57 -22.90 24.38
CA ALA A 19 -10.55 -21.49 24.07
C ALA A 19 -9.16 -21.15 23.53
N GLY A 20 -8.96 -21.29 22.21
CA GLY A 20 -7.82 -20.76 21.50
C GLY A 20 -7.94 -19.23 21.48
N SER A 21 -7.20 -18.56 22.34
CA SER A 21 -6.94 -17.13 22.22
C SER A 21 -6.24 -16.89 20.89
N ALA A 22 -6.99 -16.42 19.91
CA ALA A 22 -6.45 -15.87 18.68
C ALA A 22 -5.73 -14.56 19.04
N GLN A 23 -4.46 -14.70 19.40
CA GLN A 23 -3.53 -13.59 19.32
C GLN A 23 -3.34 -13.30 17.84
N ALA A 24 -4.04 -12.27 17.35
CA ALA A 24 -3.74 -11.66 16.07
C ALA A 24 -2.34 -11.03 16.18
N GLN A 25 -1.32 -11.84 15.93
CA GLN A 25 0.01 -11.37 15.63
C GLN A 25 -0.11 -10.59 14.32
N LEU A 26 0.08 -9.27 14.38
CA LEU A 26 0.47 -8.42 13.27
C LEU A 26 1.93 -8.77 12.86
N ALA A 27 2.18 -10.03 12.54
CA ALA A 27 3.30 -10.41 11.73
C ALA A 27 2.88 -10.10 10.29
N GLY A 28 3.46 -9.05 9.70
CA GLY A 28 3.31 -8.80 8.27
C GLY A 28 3.59 -10.11 7.56
N THR A 29 2.63 -10.55 6.77
CA THR A 29 2.77 -11.78 6.00
C THR A 29 3.99 -11.60 5.08
N ILE A 30 4.75 -12.64 4.83
CA ILE A 30 5.95 -12.63 3.95
C ILE A 30 5.61 -12.08 2.54
N THR A 31 4.33 -11.98 2.21
CA THR A 31 3.77 -11.44 0.97
C THR A 31 3.60 -9.92 0.93
N ASP A 32 3.72 -9.21 2.07
CA ASP A 32 3.51 -7.77 2.13
C ASP A 32 4.71 -7.00 1.56
N VAL A 33 4.42 -5.97 0.78
CA VAL A 33 5.42 -5.06 0.16
C VAL A 33 5.72 -3.94 1.13
N VAL A 34 6.58 -4.19 2.12
CA VAL A 34 6.93 -3.22 3.17
C VAL A 34 8.33 -2.67 2.95
N TYR A 35 8.43 -1.34 2.85
CA TYR A 35 9.70 -0.62 2.71
C TYR A 35 9.93 0.33 3.88
N PRO A 36 11.15 0.35 4.46
CA PRO A 36 11.50 1.35 5.44
C PRO A 36 11.60 2.74 4.79
N VAL A 37 11.15 3.77 5.50
CA VAL A 37 11.25 5.17 5.08
C VAL A 37 11.69 6.00 6.29
N GLY A 38 12.78 6.75 6.13
CA GLY A 38 13.40 7.42 7.26
C GLY A 38 14.00 6.42 8.26
N SER A 39 14.18 6.85 9.51
CA SER A 39 14.79 6.03 10.56
C SER A 39 13.81 5.16 11.34
N THR A 40 12.55 5.56 11.41
CA THR A 40 11.51 4.94 12.28
C THR A 40 10.18 4.70 11.58
N GLY A 41 10.09 5.06 10.30
CA GLY A 41 8.89 4.89 9.48
C GLY A 41 9.00 3.70 8.53
N LYS A 42 7.85 3.19 8.13
CA LYS A 42 7.70 2.19 7.07
C LYS A 42 6.44 2.43 6.26
N VAL A 43 6.50 2.10 4.98
CA VAL A 43 5.34 2.07 4.08
C VAL A 43 5.03 0.63 3.76
N ASP A 44 3.80 0.25 3.99
CA ASP A 44 3.20 -0.97 3.45
C ASP A 44 2.45 -0.59 2.15
N TRP A 45 3.05 -0.93 1.03
CA TRP A 45 2.49 -0.65 -0.30
C TRP A 45 1.39 -1.64 -0.72
N THR A 46 1.26 -2.77 -0.02
CA THR A 46 0.14 -3.70 -0.24
C THR A 46 -1.17 -3.09 0.24
N THR A 47 -1.12 -2.44 1.41
CA THR A 47 -2.28 -1.79 2.03
C THR A 47 -2.32 -0.27 1.82
N ASN A 48 -1.28 0.32 1.23
CA ASN A 48 -1.08 1.76 1.08
C ASN A 48 -1.13 2.51 2.42
N VAL A 49 -0.48 1.96 3.45
CA VAL A 49 -0.42 2.55 4.79
C VAL A 49 1.02 2.91 5.13
N ILE A 50 1.23 4.14 5.59
CA ILE A 50 2.50 4.57 6.19
C ILE A 50 2.36 4.63 7.70
N THR A 51 3.35 4.12 8.41
CA THR A 51 3.40 4.12 9.87
C THR A 51 4.73 4.63 10.36
N ALA A 52 4.74 5.21 11.57
CA ALA A 52 5.95 5.56 12.28
C ALA A 52 5.80 5.34 13.78
N VAL A 53 6.92 5.09 14.43
CA VAL A 53 6.99 4.78 15.85
C VAL A 53 7.64 5.95 16.60
N GLY A 54 7.10 6.27 17.76
CA GLY A 54 7.71 7.21 18.70
C GLY A 54 7.79 6.61 20.10
N ILE A 55 8.88 6.88 20.80
CA ILE A 55 9.10 6.45 22.17
C ILE A 55 9.16 7.67 23.08
N GLY A 56 8.48 7.59 24.21
CA GLY A 56 8.49 8.61 25.25
C GLY A 56 8.89 8.03 26.60
N ALA A 57 9.85 8.65 27.26
CA ALA A 57 10.28 8.30 28.60
C ALA A 57 9.44 9.03 29.67
N PRO A 58 9.24 8.43 30.85
CA PRO A 58 8.65 9.13 31.98
C PRO A 58 9.54 10.30 32.42
N PRO A 59 8.99 11.36 33.03
CA PRO A 59 9.78 12.46 33.57
C PRO A 59 10.63 11.95 34.76
N ALA A 60 11.76 12.64 35.01
CA ALA A 60 12.67 12.25 36.10
C ALA A 60 12.04 12.36 37.51
N GLN A 61 11.08 13.27 37.68
CA GLN A 61 10.40 13.51 38.95
C GLN A 61 8.87 13.59 38.74
N PRO A 62 8.20 12.47 38.57
CA PRO A 62 6.73 12.46 38.47
C PRO A 62 6.08 12.60 39.86
N ALA A 63 4.98 13.28 39.93
CA ALA A 63 4.21 13.39 41.22
C ALA A 63 3.61 12.02 41.62
N ASN A 64 3.32 11.15 40.62
CA ASN A 64 2.84 9.79 40.83
C ASN A 64 2.98 8.97 39.56
N ALA A 65 2.80 7.65 39.67
CA ALA A 65 2.95 6.71 38.56
C ALA A 65 1.95 6.96 37.40
N ALA A 66 0.75 7.45 37.69
CA ALA A 66 -0.24 7.74 36.67
C ALA A 66 0.19 8.95 35.83
N GLN A 67 0.72 10.00 36.48
CA GLN A 67 1.27 11.18 35.80
C GLN A 67 2.49 10.77 34.96
N ALA A 68 3.40 9.96 35.50
CA ALA A 68 4.57 9.46 34.76
C ALA A 68 4.16 8.80 33.45
N ARG A 69 3.18 7.89 33.52
CA ARG A 69 2.66 7.18 32.35
C ARG A 69 2.00 8.11 31.35
N ALA A 70 1.12 9.01 31.78
CA ALA A 70 0.44 9.94 30.90
C ALA A 70 1.40 10.88 30.17
N MET A 71 2.46 11.34 30.86
CA MET A 71 3.50 12.19 30.25
C MET A 71 4.37 11.42 29.27
N ALA A 72 4.77 10.18 29.59
CA ALA A 72 5.50 9.32 28.69
C ALA A 72 4.70 9.02 27.42
N GLU A 73 3.39 8.70 27.56
CA GLU A 73 2.51 8.46 26.41
C GLU A 73 2.39 9.72 25.52
N ARG A 74 2.20 10.89 26.11
CA ARG A 74 2.11 12.13 25.34
C ARG A 74 3.43 12.46 24.64
N ALA A 75 4.57 12.24 25.28
CA ALA A 75 5.89 12.41 24.68
C ALA A 75 6.07 11.43 23.48
N ALA A 76 5.70 10.16 23.66
CA ALA A 76 5.74 9.16 22.60
C ALA A 76 4.87 9.56 21.39
N GLN A 77 3.66 10.07 21.62
CA GLN A 77 2.78 10.56 20.54
C GLN A 77 3.42 11.70 19.76
N VAL A 78 3.97 12.71 20.44
CA VAL A 78 4.64 13.84 19.77
C VAL A 78 5.81 13.38 18.92
N VAL A 79 6.62 12.46 19.43
CA VAL A 79 7.75 11.86 18.69
C VAL A 79 7.24 11.05 17.51
N ALA A 80 6.18 10.25 17.67
CA ALA A 80 5.60 9.43 16.61
C ALA A 80 5.07 10.30 15.44
N TYR A 81 4.37 11.40 15.73
CA TYR A 81 3.89 12.31 14.68
C TYR A 81 5.04 13.02 13.96
N ARG A 82 6.11 13.41 14.67
CA ARG A 82 7.31 13.96 14.04
C ARG A 82 7.96 12.94 13.09
N ASN A 83 8.12 11.72 13.57
CA ASN A 83 8.69 10.62 12.79
C ASN A 83 7.81 10.27 11.59
N LEU A 84 6.48 10.34 11.72
CA LEU A 84 5.55 10.14 10.62
C LEU A 84 5.71 11.24 9.55
N LEU A 85 5.89 12.50 9.95
CA LEU A 85 6.18 13.60 9.01
C LEU A 85 7.46 13.33 8.21
N GLU A 86 8.53 12.92 8.87
CA GLU A 86 9.80 12.61 8.19
C GLU A 86 9.63 11.40 7.25
N ALA A 87 8.90 10.37 7.67
CA ALA A 87 8.60 9.24 6.82
C ALA A 87 7.78 9.64 5.59
N VAL A 88 6.73 10.44 5.75
CA VAL A 88 5.90 10.93 4.63
C VAL A 88 6.72 11.74 3.65
N LYS A 89 7.61 12.61 4.09
CA LYS A 89 8.53 13.36 3.21
C LYS A 89 9.34 12.46 2.30
N GLY A 90 9.80 11.32 2.81
CA GLY A 90 10.60 10.35 2.07
C GLY A 90 9.81 9.47 1.09
N VAL A 91 8.47 9.54 1.07
CA VAL A 91 7.64 8.76 0.13
C VAL A 91 7.89 9.25 -1.29
N ARG A 92 8.13 8.30 -2.21
CA ARG A 92 8.25 8.60 -3.64
C ARG A 92 6.89 8.83 -4.26
N VAL A 93 6.75 9.94 -4.95
CA VAL A 93 5.57 10.20 -5.76
C VAL A 93 5.76 9.61 -7.16
N ASP A 94 6.88 9.90 -7.80
CA ASP A 94 7.24 9.38 -9.13
C ASP A 94 8.76 9.03 -9.19
N ALA A 95 9.30 8.81 -10.40
CA ALA A 95 10.70 8.43 -10.60
C ALA A 95 11.70 9.47 -10.09
N THR A 96 11.33 10.75 -10.03
CA THR A 96 12.23 11.88 -9.74
C THR A 96 11.86 12.65 -8.48
N THR A 97 10.61 12.52 -8.02
CA THR A 97 10.01 13.41 -7.02
C THR A 97 9.59 12.64 -5.78
N THR A 98 9.87 13.21 -4.62
CA THR A 98 9.34 12.78 -3.32
C THR A 98 8.31 13.78 -2.80
N VAL A 99 7.59 13.42 -1.74
CA VAL A 99 6.66 14.34 -1.05
C VAL A 99 7.41 15.59 -0.57
N GLU A 100 8.65 15.44 -0.08
CA GLU A 100 9.49 16.58 0.34
C GLU A 100 9.70 17.61 -0.77
N ASN A 101 9.95 17.16 -2.00
CA ASN A 101 10.11 18.07 -3.14
C ASN A 101 8.86 18.92 -3.37
N PHE A 102 7.68 18.33 -3.26
CA PHE A 102 6.41 19.06 -3.37
C PHE A 102 6.21 20.05 -2.21
N MET A 103 6.56 19.66 -0.98
CA MET A 103 6.46 20.53 0.19
C MET A 103 7.42 21.72 0.13
N VAL A 104 8.58 21.56 -0.51
CA VAL A 104 9.55 22.67 -0.70
C VAL A 104 9.06 23.65 -1.77
N THR A 105 8.39 23.15 -2.81
CA THR A 105 7.93 23.96 -3.93
C THR A 105 6.56 24.59 -3.73
N SER A 106 5.78 24.13 -2.73
CA SER A 106 4.41 24.61 -2.49
C SER A 106 4.06 24.66 -1.01
N ASP A 107 3.86 25.86 -0.48
CA ASP A 107 3.38 26.06 0.89
C ASP A 107 1.97 25.49 1.12
N VAL A 108 1.13 25.44 0.08
CA VAL A 108 -0.19 24.82 0.15
C VAL A 108 -0.06 23.33 0.44
N ILE A 109 0.74 22.61 -0.35
CA ILE A 109 0.99 21.16 -0.16
C ILE A 109 1.63 20.92 1.21
N LYS A 110 2.59 21.76 1.62
CA LYS A 110 3.22 21.67 2.94
C LYS A 110 2.20 21.77 4.07
N THR A 111 1.26 22.69 3.97
CA THR A 111 0.20 22.89 4.96
C THR A 111 -0.78 21.71 4.97
N GLU A 112 -1.21 21.25 3.80
CA GLU A 112 -2.10 20.09 3.67
C GLU A 112 -1.47 18.83 4.25
N VAL A 113 -0.24 18.49 3.85
CA VAL A 113 0.49 17.32 4.38
C VAL A 113 0.66 17.41 5.90
N SER A 114 1.00 18.58 6.43
CA SER A 114 1.11 18.78 7.88
C SER A 114 -0.23 18.58 8.60
N GLY A 115 -1.33 19.03 8.00
CA GLY A 115 -2.69 18.82 8.50
C GLY A 115 -3.08 17.33 8.51
N PHE A 116 -2.75 16.59 7.45
CA PHE A 116 -3.05 15.15 7.38
C PHE A 116 -2.29 14.37 8.44
N ILE A 117 -1.05 14.74 8.73
CA ILE A 117 -0.25 14.09 9.79
C ILE A 117 -0.86 14.33 11.17
N GLN A 118 -1.38 15.52 11.44
CA GLN A 118 -2.09 15.78 12.70
C GLN A 118 -3.35 14.94 12.86
N GLY A 119 -3.98 14.54 11.76
CA GLY A 119 -5.12 13.64 11.70
C GLY A 119 -4.77 12.14 11.64
N ALA A 120 -3.47 11.76 11.70
CA ALA A 120 -3.06 10.37 11.66
C ALA A 120 -3.58 9.59 12.88
N THR A 121 -3.90 8.32 12.68
CA THR A 121 -4.50 7.46 13.70
C THR A 121 -3.41 6.79 14.55
N ILE A 122 -3.62 6.71 15.86
CA ILE A 122 -2.82 5.87 16.75
C ILE A 122 -3.25 4.41 16.49
N MET A 123 -2.31 3.60 15.99
CA MET A 123 -2.56 2.21 15.63
C MET A 123 -2.23 1.24 16.77
N ASP A 124 -1.19 1.57 17.57
CA ASP A 124 -0.74 0.71 18.67
C ASP A 124 -0.08 1.53 19.79
N LYS A 125 -0.14 1.01 21.01
CA LYS A 125 0.55 1.54 22.18
C LYS A 125 1.12 0.39 22.99
N LYS A 126 2.42 0.45 23.28
CA LYS A 126 3.11 -0.53 24.13
C LYS A 126 3.71 0.17 25.35
N TYR A 127 3.47 -0.41 26.52
CA TYR A 127 4.00 0.06 27.79
C TYR A 127 5.17 -0.85 28.18
N MET A 128 6.37 -0.27 28.30
CA MET A 128 7.58 -1.00 28.62
C MET A 128 7.79 -1.10 30.14
N SER A 129 8.60 -2.08 30.57
CA SER A 129 8.90 -2.32 31.98
C SER A 129 9.68 -1.19 32.66
N ASP A 130 10.42 -0.41 31.90
CA ASP A 130 11.17 0.77 32.36
C ASP A 130 10.28 2.03 32.50
N GLY A 131 8.97 1.92 32.23
CA GLY A 131 8.01 2.99 32.29
C GLY A 131 7.94 3.84 31.01
N SER A 132 8.76 3.56 30.00
CA SER A 132 8.64 4.19 28.70
C SER A 132 7.40 3.67 27.96
N VAL A 133 6.92 4.48 26.98
CA VAL A 133 5.78 4.12 26.14
C VAL A 133 6.21 4.22 24.68
N GLU A 134 5.90 3.18 23.91
CA GLU A 134 6.00 3.18 22.47
C GLU A 134 4.62 3.43 21.85
N VAL A 135 4.53 4.39 20.93
CA VAL A 135 3.29 4.69 20.19
C VAL A 135 3.57 4.53 18.70
N THR A 136 2.73 3.76 18.02
CA THR A 136 2.71 3.67 16.56
C THR A 136 1.55 4.49 16.02
N VAL A 137 1.87 5.43 15.13
CA VAL A 137 0.88 6.21 14.38
C VAL A 137 0.93 5.83 12.91
N GLY A 138 -0.20 5.99 12.22
CA GLY A 138 -0.25 5.68 10.79
C GLY A 138 -1.34 6.43 10.06
N MET A 139 -1.19 6.51 8.74
CA MET A 139 -2.18 7.08 7.82
C MET A 139 -2.14 6.39 6.47
N LYS A 140 -3.20 6.53 5.68
CA LYS A 140 -3.25 6.04 4.31
C LYS A 140 -2.51 6.99 3.37
N LEU A 141 -1.82 6.42 2.38
CA LEU A 141 -1.24 7.17 1.25
C LEU A 141 -2.31 7.52 0.20
N THR A 142 -3.46 6.86 0.22
CA THR A 142 -4.63 7.14 -0.61
C THR A 142 -5.53 8.21 0.03
N GLY A 143 -6.57 8.65 -0.66
CA GLY A 143 -7.48 9.69 -0.17
C GLY A 143 -6.85 11.07 -0.23
N ALA A 144 -7.00 11.86 0.83
CA ALA A 144 -6.61 13.27 0.85
C ALA A 144 -5.12 13.52 0.54
N LEU A 145 -4.22 12.64 1.01
CA LEU A 145 -2.79 12.76 0.69
C LEU A 145 -2.55 12.53 -0.81
N ALA A 146 -3.15 11.51 -1.40
CA ALA A 146 -3.04 11.26 -2.84
C ALA A 146 -3.64 12.42 -3.66
N ASP A 147 -4.76 12.98 -3.20
CA ASP A 147 -5.38 14.13 -3.86
C ASP A 147 -4.50 15.38 -3.84
N ALA A 148 -3.74 15.61 -2.79
CA ALA A 148 -2.79 16.72 -2.71
C ALA A 148 -1.56 16.52 -3.63
N LEU A 149 -1.08 15.29 -3.79
CA LEU A 149 0.21 14.97 -4.40
C LEU A 149 0.12 14.51 -5.85
N LEU A 150 -0.98 13.88 -6.26
CA LEU A 150 -1.12 13.39 -7.63
C LEU A 150 -1.28 14.55 -8.62
N PRO A 151 -0.67 14.47 -9.81
CA PRO A 151 -0.78 15.51 -10.83
C PRO A 151 -2.24 15.88 -11.13
N LYS A 152 -2.54 17.19 -11.18
CA LYS A 152 -3.86 17.73 -11.52
C LYS A 152 -3.91 17.95 -13.03
N GLY A 153 -4.90 17.35 -13.71
CA GLY A 153 -5.30 17.77 -15.05
C GLY A 153 -4.57 17.17 -16.24
N ALA A 154 -4.18 15.90 -16.18
CA ALA A 154 -3.91 15.19 -17.43
C ALA A 154 -5.25 14.77 -18.09
N THR A 155 -5.53 15.27 -19.28
CA THR A 155 -6.61 14.72 -20.11
C THR A 155 -6.09 13.40 -20.65
N PRO A 156 -6.83 12.27 -20.50
CA PRO A 156 -6.42 11.00 -21.09
C PRO A 156 -6.12 11.20 -22.58
N PRO A 157 -5.00 10.67 -23.09
CA PRO A 157 -4.74 10.75 -24.52
C PRO A 157 -5.89 10.06 -25.25
N VAL A 158 -6.45 10.75 -26.21
CA VAL A 158 -7.49 10.18 -27.09
C VAL A 158 -6.87 8.93 -27.73
N PRO A 159 -7.49 7.75 -27.61
CA PRO A 159 -6.98 6.56 -28.27
C PRO A 159 -6.80 6.87 -29.76
N PRO A 160 -5.74 6.40 -30.41
CA PRO A 160 -5.60 6.59 -31.84
C PRO A 160 -6.84 6.02 -32.53
N VAL A 161 -7.63 6.89 -33.15
CA VAL A 161 -8.77 6.53 -33.99
C VAL A 161 -8.17 5.81 -35.19
N GLY A 162 -8.15 4.47 -35.16
CA GLY A 162 -7.55 3.70 -36.25
C GLY A 162 -7.10 2.29 -35.95
N ALA A 163 -7.34 1.76 -34.77
CA ALA A 163 -7.19 0.34 -34.54
C ALA A 163 -8.36 -0.44 -35.18
N SER A 164 -8.44 -0.40 -36.53
CA SER A 164 -9.24 -1.34 -37.34
C SER A 164 -8.52 -2.69 -37.38
N GLY A 165 -8.27 -3.25 -36.19
CA GLY A 165 -7.86 -4.63 -36.01
C GLY A 165 -9.04 -5.45 -35.48
N ALA A 166 -9.02 -6.75 -35.71
CA ALA A 166 -9.96 -7.71 -35.11
C ALA A 166 -10.20 -7.30 -33.65
N PRO A 167 -11.42 -7.49 -33.10
CA PRO A 167 -11.72 -7.07 -31.73
C PRO A 167 -10.69 -7.68 -30.77
N GLY A 168 -9.84 -6.82 -30.22
CA GLY A 168 -8.78 -7.23 -29.31
C GLY A 168 -9.39 -7.90 -28.08
N GLN A 169 -8.65 -8.81 -27.49
CA GLN A 169 -9.11 -9.51 -26.29
C GLN A 169 -9.28 -8.50 -25.15
N ALA A 170 -10.47 -8.48 -24.57
CA ALA A 170 -10.76 -7.66 -23.42
C ALA A 170 -10.24 -8.31 -22.13
N TYR A 171 -9.55 -7.50 -21.33
CA TYR A 171 -9.02 -7.86 -20.02
C TYR A 171 -9.71 -7.03 -18.92
N THR A 172 -9.64 -7.50 -17.68
CA THR A 172 -10.27 -6.85 -16.53
C THR A 172 -9.31 -6.05 -15.68
N GLY A 173 -7.99 -6.30 -15.84
CA GLY A 173 -6.91 -5.64 -15.14
C GLY A 173 -5.57 -5.96 -15.79
N LEU A 174 -4.52 -5.29 -15.32
CA LEU A 174 -3.14 -5.48 -15.75
C LEU A 174 -2.30 -5.92 -14.56
N ILE A 175 -1.50 -6.97 -14.75
CA ILE A 175 -0.44 -7.38 -13.82
C ILE A 175 0.90 -7.26 -14.54
N VAL A 176 1.80 -6.43 -13.99
CA VAL A 176 3.17 -6.27 -14.52
C VAL A 176 4.13 -7.01 -13.60
N ASP A 177 4.72 -8.09 -14.09
CA ASP A 177 5.74 -8.83 -13.35
C ASP A 177 7.11 -8.15 -13.52
N ALA A 178 7.51 -7.42 -12.48
CA ALA A 178 8.77 -6.68 -12.42
C ALA A 178 9.74 -7.27 -11.38
N ARG A 179 9.50 -8.49 -10.93
CA ARG A 179 10.39 -9.19 -9.98
C ARG A 179 11.77 -9.42 -10.61
N GLY A 180 12.80 -9.35 -9.78
CA GLY A 180 14.19 -9.42 -10.18
C GLY A 180 14.76 -8.16 -10.81
N LEU A 181 13.92 -7.13 -11.03
CA LEU A 181 14.37 -5.86 -11.60
C LEU A 181 14.70 -4.81 -10.53
N GLY A 182 14.35 -5.07 -9.25
CA GLY A 182 14.55 -4.16 -8.14
C GLY A 182 13.77 -2.85 -8.29
N VAL A 183 12.52 -2.94 -8.74
CA VAL A 183 11.60 -1.80 -8.82
C VAL A 183 11.35 -1.25 -7.43
N ARG A 184 11.38 0.07 -7.31
CA ARG A 184 11.03 0.78 -6.07
C ARG A 184 9.59 1.29 -6.15
N PRO A 185 8.73 0.91 -5.21
CA PRO A 185 7.35 1.40 -5.18
C PRO A 185 7.28 2.94 -5.08
N ALA A 186 6.29 3.49 -5.78
CA ALA A 186 5.95 4.91 -5.78
C ALA A 186 4.44 5.11 -5.95
N MET A 187 3.93 6.31 -5.66
CA MET A 187 2.50 6.62 -5.77
C MET A 187 2.03 6.70 -7.22
N ALA A 188 2.87 7.19 -8.13
CA ALA A 188 2.55 7.45 -9.53
C ALA A 188 3.64 6.90 -10.49
N PRO A 189 3.86 5.57 -10.55
CA PRO A 189 4.80 4.99 -11.48
C PRO A 189 4.26 5.06 -12.92
N LYS A 190 5.19 5.00 -13.89
CA LYS A 190 4.85 4.89 -15.31
C LYS A 190 5.18 3.50 -15.85
N ILE A 191 4.39 3.06 -16.81
CA ILE A 191 4.71 1.91 -17.66
C ILE A 191 4.95 2.46 -19.06
N LEU A 192 6.13 2.16 -19.60
CA LEU A 192 6.58 2.61 -20.91
C LEU A 192 6.67 1.37 -21.84
N ASN A 193 6.60 1.61 -23.14
CA ASN A 193 6.99 0.60 -24.11
C ASN A 193 8.51 0.66 -24.40
N GLU A 194 9.02 -0.23 -25.28
CA GLU A 194 10.44 -0.25 -25.65
C GLU A 194 10.92 1.03 -26.32
N ASP A 195 10.02 1.77 -26.97
CA ASP A 195 10.30 3.06 -27.62
C ASP A 195 10.28 4.24 -26.64
N GLY A 196 10.06 3.97 -25.33
CA GLY A 196 9.97 4.99 -24.30
C GLY A 196 8.64 5.76 -24.28
N LYS A 197 7.63 5.31 -25.04
CA LYS A 197 6.30 5.90 -25.04
C LYS A 197 5.51 5.43 -23.82
N GLU A 198 4.85 6.36 -23.14
CA GLU A 198 4.00 6.04 -21.98
C GLU A 198 2.78 5.22 -22.41
N VAL A 199 2.59 4.08 -21.79
CA VAL A 199 1.45 3.16 -21.95
C VAL A 199 0.49 3.30 -20.78
N TYR A 200 1.03 3.59 -19.59
CA TYR A 200 0.28 3.85 -18.38
C TYR A 200 1.02 4.85 -17.50
N GLY A 201 0.28 5.78 -16.90
CA GLY A 201 0.79 6.80 -16.00
C GLY A 201 -0.32 7.80 -15.66
N SER A 202 0.03 8.92 -15.05
CA SER A 202 -0.93 9.90 -14.56
C SER A 202 -1.84 10.51 -15.66
N ALA A 203 -1.40 10.48 -16.92
CA ALA A 203 -2.20 10.95 -18.05
C ALA A 203 -3.32 9.98 -18.46
N TRP A 204 -3.25 8.71 -18.05
CA TRP A 204 -4.17 7.65 -18.49
C TRP A 204 -5.28 7.33 -17.49
N ILE A 205 -5.25 7.93 -16.31
CA ILE A 205 -6.10 7.54 -15.19
C ILE A 205 -7.23 8.54 -14.96
N ASN A 206 -8.35 8.05 -14.46
CA ASN A 206 -9.33 8.88 -13.79
C ASN A 206 -8.83 9.20 -12.37
N ARG A 207 -8.73 10.49 -12.04
CA ARG A 207 -8.19 10.99 -10.78
C ARG A 207 -8.93 10.45 -9.56
N ASP A 208 -10.26 10.37 -9.60
CA ASP A 208 -11.06 9.91 -8.46
C ASP A 208 -10.73 8.45 -8.10
N TRP A 209 -10.45 7.62 -9.11
CA TRP A 209 -9.99 6.25 -8.88
C TRP A 209 -8.58 6.23 -8.30
N ALA A 210 -7.67 7.02 -8.82
CA ALA A 210 -6.30 7.10 -8.31
C ALA A 210 -6.23 7.62 -6.88
N VAL A 211 -7.05 8.60 -6.54
CA VAL A 211 -7.16 9.13 -5.17
C VAL A 211 -7.69 8.07 -4.22
N ARG A 212 -8.71 7.32 -4.62
CA ARG A 212 -9.39 6.34 -3.78
C ARG A 212 -8.60 5.05 -3.60
N GLU A 213 -8.06 4.51 -4.69
CA GLU A 213 -7.45 3.17 -4.74
C GLU A 213 -5.91 3.21 -4.87
N GLY A 214 -5.31 4.37 -5.18
CA GLY A 214 -3.94 4.50 -5.66
C GLY A 214 -3.82 4.14 -7.15
N MET A 215 -2.81 4.67 -7.84
CA MET A 215 -2.59 4.40 -9.26
C MET A 215 -2.28 2.93 -9.53
N VAL A 216 -1.49 2.29 -8.68
CA VAL A 216 -1.15 0.86 -8.77
C VAL A 216 -1.24 0.19 -7.41
N GLY A 217 -1.46 -1.12 -7.39
CA GLY A 217 -1.22 -1.97 -6.22
C GLY A 217 0.14 -2.65 -6.36
N TYR A 218 0.81 -2.91 -5.25
CA TYR A 218 2.07 -3.66 -5.23
C TYR A 218 1.89 -4.96 -4.48
N MET A 219 2.40 -6.04 -5.04
CA MET A 219 2.33 -7.38 -4.45
C MET A 219 3.60 -8.16 -4.73
N LYS A 220 3.86 -9.22 -3.95
CA LYS A 220 4.98 -10.13 -4.18
C LYS A 220 4.52 -11.44 -4.82
N ASP A 221 3.34 -11.91 -4.46
CA ASP A 221 2.80 -13.20 -4.89
C ASP A 221 1.94 -13.06 -6.15
N PRO A 222 2.33 -13.69 -7.28
CA PRO A 222 1.58 -13.65 -8.53
C PRO A 222 0.23 -14.38 -8.45
N ALA A 223 0.09 -15.42 -7.62
CA ALA A 223 -1.18 -16.13 -7.49
C ALA A 223 -2.21 -15.27 -6.74
N LEU A 224 -1.78 -14.59 -5.68
CA LEU A 224 -2.62 -13.62 -4.98
C LEU A 224 -2.95 -12.40 -5.85
N ALA A 225 -2.02 -11.97 -6.71
CA ALA A 225 -2.27 -10.87 -7.62
C ALA A 225 -3.35 -11.20 -8.66
N GLN A 226 -3.35 -12.42 -9.22
CA GLN A 226 -4.34 -12.84 -10.21
C GLN A 226 -5.76 -12.92 -9.65
N THR A 227 -5.92 -13.19 -8.37
CA THR A 227 -7.22 -13.27 -7.69
C THR A 227 -7.60 -11.98 -6.95
N ASN A 228 -6.77 -10.93 -7.08
CA ASN A 228 -7.00 -9.68 -6.38
C ASN A 228 -8.21 -8.92 -6.94
N PRO A 229 -9.12 -8.41 -6.10
CA PRO A 229 -10.31 -7.67 -6.54
C PRO A 229 -9.99 -6.44 -7.41
N ARG A 230 -8.77 -5.88 -7.31
CA ARG A 230 -8.35 -4.75 -8.15
C ARG A 230 -8.33 -5.10 -9.63
N VAL A 231 -7.88 -6.30 -10.00
CA VAL A 231 -7.73 -6.73 -11.40
C VAL A 231 -8.84 -7.67 -11.88
N THR A 232 -9.63 -8.20 -10.94
CA THR A 232 -10.75 -9.11 -11.15
C THR A 232 -10.43 -10.40 -11.93
N ASP A 233 -11.36 -10.93 -12.74
CA ASP A 233 -11.36 -12.35 -13.14
C ASP A 233 -10.41 -12.71 -14.29
N LYS A 234 -10.02 -11.74 -15.14
CA LYS A 234 -9.23 -12.00 -16.34
C LYS A 234 -8.16 -10.92 -16.56
N PRO A 235 -7.16 -10.82 -15.67
CA PRO A 235 -6.09 -9.85 -15.86
C PRO A 235 -5.16 -10.27 -17.02
N LEU A 236 -4.63 -9.27 -17.75
CA LEU A 236 -3.48 -9.44 -18.61
C LEU A 236 -2.23 -9.46 -17.73
N MET A 237 -1.43 -10.52 -17.84
CA MET A 237 -0.12 -10.57 -17.19
C MET A 237 0.96 -10.29 -18.22
N VAL A 238 1.79 -9.30 -17.97
CA VAL A 238 2.94 -8.93 -18.81
C VAL A 238 4.21 -8.93 -17.97
N LYS A 239 5.35 -9.19 -18.61
CA LYS A 239 6.65 -9.13 -17.95
C LYS A 239 7.31 -7.81 -18.24
N ALA A 240 7.77 -7.10 -17.20
CA ALA A 240 8.63 -5.95 -17.37
C ALA A 240 10.01 -6.42 -17.87
N LEU A 241 10.54 -5.72 -18.87
CA LEU A 241 11.84 -6.00 -19.48
C LEU A 241 12.99 -5.37 -18.71
N LYS A 242 12.77 -4.15 -18.22
CA LYS A 242 13.74 -3.35 -17.46
C LYS A 242 13.04 -2.25 -16.68
N VAL A 243 13.75 -1.67 -15.73
CA VAL A 243 13.37 -0.40 -15.10
C VAL A 243 13.89 0.77 -15.93
N SER A 244 13.21 1.91 -15.89
CA SER A 244 13.61 3.14 -16.55
C SER A 244 14.02 4.19 -15.51
N GLY A 245 15.12 4.91 -15.82
CA GLY A 245 15.65 5.97 -14.99
C GLY A 245 16.28 5.53 -13.68
N ASP A 246 17.01 6.45 -13.03
CA ASP A 246 17.77 6.19 -11.81
C ASP A 246 16.88 5.97 -10.58
N GLY A 247 15.66 6.47 -10.62
CA GLY A 247 14.66 6.29 -9.56
C GLY A 247 14.19 4.84 -9.39
N ARG A 248 14.35 4.01 -10.45
CA ARG A 248 13.91 2.60 -10.52
C ARG A 248 12.42 2.42 -10.22
N VAL A 249 11.61 3.40 -10.59
CA VAL A 249 10.16 3.43 -10.37
C VAL A 249 9.42 2.99 -11.62
N ASP A 250 9.84 3.53 -12.78
CA ASP A 250 9.16 3.31 -14.05
C ASP A 250 9.61 1.99 -14.69
N MET A 251 8.70 1.31 -15.36
CA MET A 251 8.91 -0.02 -15.94
C MET A 251 8.71 0.02 -17.44
N VAL A 252 9.49 -0.78 -18.16
CA VAL A 252 9.38 -0.95 -19.62
C VAL A 252 8.80 -2.32 -19.90
N ILE A 253 7.73 -2.39 -20.71
CA ILE A 253 7.13 -3.62 -21.24
C ILE A 253 7.41 -3.72 -22.75
N SER A 254 7.20 -4.90 -23.34
CA SER A 254 7.39 -5.08 -24.77
C SER A 254 6.42 -4.26 -25.61
N ASN A 255 6.83 -3.89 -26.83
CA ASN A 255 5.94 -3.23 -27.79
C ASN A 255 4.72 -4.11 -28.13
N ALA A 256 4.88 -5.44 -28.12
CA ALA A 256 3.78 -6.39 -28.36
C ALA A 256 2.74 -6.34 -27.23
N ASP A 257 3.20 -6.32 -25.96
CA ASP A 257 2.30 -6.21 -24.82
C ASP A 257 1.60 -4.85 -24.78
N ALA A 258 2.33 -3.77 -25.09
CA ALA A 258 1.79 -2.43 -25.21
C ALA A 258 0.69 -2.36 -26.30
N ALA A 259 0.92 -2.97 -27.46
CA ALA A 259 -0.06 -3.06 -28.53
C ALA A 259 -1.30 -3.86 -28.09
N THR A 260 -1.11 -4.95 -27.36
CA THR A 260 -2.20 -5.76 -26.79
C THR A 260 -3.06 -4.94 -25.83
N LEU A 261 -2.46 -4.15 -24.95
CA LEU A 261 -3.20 -3.23 -24.05
C LEU A 261 -4.00 -2.18 -24.79
N GLN A 262 -3.47 -1.68 -25.91
CA GLN A 262 -4.13 -0.62 -26.69
C GLN A 262 -5.14 -1.18 -27.72
N SER A 263 -5.21 -2.49 -27.91
CA SER A 263 -6.03 -3.14 -28.94
C SER A 263 -7.53 -3.11 -28.69
N ALA A 264 -7.98 -2.90 -27.46
CA ALA A 264 -9.40 -2.89 -27.10
C ALA A 264 -9.74 -1.71 -26.18
N THR A 265 -10.83 -1.00 -26.48
CA THR A 265 -11.33 0.12 -25.65
C THR A 265 -11.58 -0.29 -24.20
N GLN A 266 -11.96 -1.53 -23.96
CA GLN A 266 -12.19 -2.07 -22.60
C GLN A 266 -10.88 -2.14 -21.79
N ASN A 267 -9.73 -2.38 -22.45
CA ASN A 267 -8.43 -2.39 -21.78
C ASN A 267 -8.04 -0.97 -21.32
N LEU A 268 -8.39 0.06 -22.10
CA LEU A 268 -8.17 1.45 -21.70
C LEU A 268 -9.04 1.83 -20.49
N ASN A 269 -10.30 1.39 -20.45
CA ASN A 269 -11.19 1.62 -19.32
C ASN A 269 -10.69 0.99 -18.02
N MET A 270 -10.02 -0.18 -18.08
CA MET A 270 -9.43 -0.76 -16.87
C MET A 270 -8.22 0.03 -16.38
N LEU A 271 -7.41 0.58 -17.28
CA LEU A 271 -6.29 1.45 -16.94
C LEU A 271 -6.79 2.76 -16.30
N GLU A 272 -7.81 3.41 -16.87
CA GLU A 272 -8.45 4.58 -16.27
C GLU A 272 -8.92 4.34 -14.83
N LYS A 273 -9.41 3.14 -14.54
CA LYS A 273 -9.86 2.72 -13.20
C LYS A 273 -8.72 2.24 -12.30
N CYS A 274 -7.46 2.46 -12.66
CA CYS A 274 -6.29 2.05 -11.89
C CYS A 274 -6.26 0.55 -11.55
N ARG A 275 -6.81 -0.31 -12.42
CA ARG A 275 -6.82 -1.76 -12.25
C ARG A 275 -5.48 -2.37 -12.66
N VAL A 276 -4.44 -1.92 -11.99
CA VAL A 276 -3.04 -2.29 -12.25
C VAL A 276 -2.40 -2.80 -10.97
N ILE A 277 -1.71 -3.93 -11.06
CA ILE A 277 -0.85 -4.49 -10.01
C ILE A 277 0.56 -4.64 -10.57
N VAL A 278 1.55 -4.28 -9.77
CA VAL A 278 2.97 -4.49 -10.04
C VAL A 278 3.50 -5.53 -9.06
N LEU A 279 4.06 -6.61 -9.61
CA LEU A 279 4.77 -7.61 -8.82
C LEU A 279 6.21 -7.15 -8.61
N VAL A 280 6.63 -7.09 -7.34
CA VAL A 280 7.97 -6.70 -6.90
C VAL A 280 8.60 -7.79 -6.02
N ASP A 281 9.90 -7.65 -5.69
CA ASP A 281 10.65 -8.61 -4.87
C ASP A 281 10.27 -8.60 -3.39
#